data_a1fa4f6c0d4c88f01171f5b42fdb8805
#
_entry.id   a1fa4f6c0d4c88f01171f5b42fdb8805
#
_cell.length_a   1.000
_cell.length_b   1.000
_cell.length_c   1.000
_cell.angle_alpha   90.00
_cell.angle_beta   90.00
_cell.angle_gamma   90.00
#
_symmetry.space_group_name_H-M   'P 1'
#
loop_
_entity.id
_entity.type
_entity.pdbx_description
1 polymer ?
#
loop_
_entity_poly.entity_id
_entity_poly.type
_entity_poly.pdbx_seq_one_letter_code
_entity_poly.pdbx_strand_id
1 'polypeptide(L)'
;MNARVLPLRRPNGLRVLDLCCGAGGLSMGYYLAGFDVIGVDINPQPNYPFTFHQADALTFPLDGFDLIHASWPCERYARVTAWRGNPTAHPDLIAPGRDHLRASGIPWVIENVPETARAGILRPDYLLCGSQFGLNVRRHRVFETSWGSQGDLLPPCWHHSGLLAFEHKGERAYADAMGCTWMTNTEARKAVPPAYTQWIANQYLTHERQAAA
;
A
#
# COMPACT_ATOMS: atom_id res chain seq x y z
N MET A 1 18.13 -11.17 -18.12
CA MET A 1 17.33 -10.36 -17.19
C MET A 1 18.03 -9.02 -17.03
N ASN A 2 17.48 -7.92 -17.54
CA ASN A 2 18.06 -6.60 -17.28
C ASN A 2 17.85 -6.27 -15.80
N ALA A 3 18.94 -6.10 -15.07
CA ALA A 3 18.87 -5.62 -13.69
C ALA A 3 18.15 -4.25 -13.68
N ARG A 4 17.03 -4.16 -13.01
CA ARG A 4 16.33 -2.88 -12.83
C ARG A 4 17.18 -2.00 -11.93
N VAL A 5 17.52 -0.82 -12.39
CA VAL A 5 18.21 0.18 -11.58
C VAL A 5 17.18 0.80 -10.63
N LEU A 6 17.30 0.49 -9.34
CA LEU A 6 16.48 1.11 -8.31
C LEU A 6 16.96 2.55 -8.05
N PRO A 7 16.06 3.47 -7.65
CA PRO A 7 16.46 4.80 -7.20
C PRO A 7 17.45 4.74 -6.04
N LEU A 8 18.36 5.71 -5.97
CA LEU A 8 19.25 5.83 -4.81
C LEU A 8 18.43 6.15 -3.55
N ARG A 9 18.76 5.48 -2.44
CA ARG A 9 18.17 5.74 -1.12
C ARG A 9 19.25 5.74 -0.04
N ARG A 10 18.97 6.32 1.11
CA ARG A 10 19.76 6.15 2.31
C ARG A 10 19.10 5.05 3.17
N PRO A 11 19.75 3.89 3.37
CA PRO A 11 19.21 2.84 4.25
C PRO A 11 19.03 3.36 5.68
N ASN A 12 17.93 2.96 6.33
CA ASN A 12 17.65 3.26 7.73
C ASN A 12 17.91 2.07 8.67
N GLY A 13 18.27 0.89 8.11
CA GLY A 13 18.56 -0.33 8.84
C GLY A 13 17.32 -1.15 9.24
N LEU A 14 16.12 -0.66 8.96
CA LEU A 14 14.85 -1.33 9.30
C LEU A 14 14.34 -2.17 8.13
N ARG A 15 13.59 -3.22 8.46
CA ARG A 15 12.99 -4.16 7.52
C ARG A 15 11.47 -4.04 7.52
N VAL A 16 10.86 -3.99 6.35
CA VAL A 16 9.40 -4.02 6.18
C VAL A 16 8.96 -5.23 5.38
N LEU A 17 7.90 -5.89 5.85
CA LEU A 17 7.18 -6.93 5.14
C LEU A 17 5.93 -6.33 4.49
N ASP A 18 5.78 -6.51 3.17
CA ASP A 18 4.61 -6.05 2.41
C ASP A 18 3.77 -7.27 1.99
N LEU A 19 2.67 -7.48 2.70
CA LEU A 19 1.71 -8.57 2.48
C LEU A 19 0.67 -8.18 1.42
N CYS A 20 0.41 -9.09 0.48
CA CYS A 20 -0.40 -8.84 -0.72
C CYS A 20 0.21 -7.72 -1.58
N CYS A 21 1.54 -7.77 -1.76
CA CYS A 21 2.37 -6.69 -2.27
C CYS A 21 2.11 -6.32 -3.75
N GLY A 22 1.43 -7.20 -4.52
CA GLY A 22 1.27 -7.00 -5.95
C GLY A 22 2.59 -6.69 -6.64
N ALA A 23 2.61 -5.78 -7.60
CA ALA A 23 3.84 -5.38 -8.31
C ALA A 23 4.67 -4.31 -7.55
N GLY A 24 4.42 -4.09 -6.25
CA GLY A 24 5.32 -3.35 -5.37
C GLY A 24 5.16 -1.83 -5.37
N GLY A 25 3.96 -1.31 -5.62
CA GLY A 25 3.72 0.14 -5.56
C GLY A 25 3.97 0.71 -4.15
N LEU A 26 3.36 0.11 -3.15
CA LEU A 26 3.54 0.46 -1.74
C LEU A 26 4.95 0.10 -1.26
N SER A 27 5.48 -1.06 -1.64
CA SER A 27 6.85 -1.49 -1.36
C SER A 27 7.89 -0.44 -1.75
N MET A 28 7.75 0.16 -2.95
CA MET A 28 8.67 1.20 -3.43
C MET A 28 8.68 2.43 -2.52
N GLY A 29 7.57 2.81 -1.93
CA GLY A 29 7.51 3.93 -0.99
C GLY A 29 8.31 3.67 0.29
N TYR A 30 8.20 2.48 0.86
CA TYR A 30 9.02 2.05 2.00
C TYR A 30 10.50 2.00 1.63
N TYR A 31 10.83 1.46 0.45
CA TYR A 31 12.20 1.48 -0.06
C TYR A 31 12.76 2.90 -0.12
N LEU A 32 12.03 3.86 -0.68
CA LEU A 32 12.44 5.26 -0.76
C LEU A 32 12.60 5.92 0.62
N ALA A 33 11.86 5.46 1.63
CA ALA A 33 12.01 5.87 3.02
C ALA A 33 13.20 5.19 3.74
N GLY A 34 13.92 4.29 3.07
CA GLY A 34 15.16 3.68 3.56
C GLY A 34 15.03 2.23 4.04
N PHE A 35 13.83 1.64 4.07
CA PHE A 35 13.62 0.27 4.55
C PHE A 35 14.17 -0.78 3.58
N ASP A 36 14.61 -1.91 4.12
CA ASP A 36 14.78 -3.14 3.36
C ASP A 36 13.42 -3.83 3.23
N VAL A 37 12.99 -4.05 1.97
CA VAL A 37 11.63 -4.45 1.65
C VAL A 37 11.58 -5.90 1.20
N ILE A 38 10.67 -6.66 1.76
CA ILE A 38 10.32 -8.02 1.34
C ILE A 38 8.82 -8.06 1.05
N GLY A 39 8.46 -8.60 -0.12
CA GLY A 39 7.07 -8.72 -0.56
C GLY A 39 6.57 -10.15 -0.54
N VAL A 40 5.30 -10.31 -0.18
CA VAL A 40 4.57 -11.58 -0.20
C VAL A 40 3.28 -11.40 -0.98
N ASP A 41 3.01 -12.29 -1.91
CA ASP A 41 1.73 -12.37 -2.62
C ASP A 41 1.44 -13.84 -2.97
N ILE A 42 0.17 -14.21 -3.01
CA ILE A 42 -0.25 -15.57 -3.39
C ILE A 42 -0.03 -15.84 -4.88
N ASN A 43 -0.07 -14.79 -5.70
CA ASN A 43 0.18 -14.86 -7.12
C ASN A 43 1.62 -14.47 -7.46
N PRO A 44 2.21 -15.03 -8.52
CA PRO A 44 3.53 -14.63 -8.96
C PRO A 44 3.52 -13.16 -9.41
N GLN A 45 4.55 -12.40 -9.01
CA GLN A 45 4.71 -10.98 -9.30
C GLN A 45 6.00 -10.72 -10.11
N PRO A 46 6.02 -11.01 -11.42
CA PRO A 46 7.25 -10.98 -12.23
C PRO A 46 7.88 -9.59 -12.34
N ASN A 47 7.10 -8.54 -12.07
CA ASN A 47 7.55 -7.16 -12.09
C ASN A 47 7.84 -6.58 -10.70
N TYR A 48 7.74 -7.38 -9.64
CA TYR A 48 8.11 -6.94 -8.30
C TYR A 48 9.62 -6.61 -8.22
N PRO A 49 10.03 -5.43 -7.72
CA PRO A 49 11.43 -5.00 -7.85
C PRO A 49 12.34 -5.42 -6.68
N PHE A 50 11.80 -6.06 -5.64
CA PHE A 50 12.53 -6.41 -4.41
C PHE A 50 12.54 -7.93 -4.18
N THR A 51 13.00 -8.38 -3.00
CA THR A 51 12.88 -9.77 -2.57
C THR A 51 11.42 -10.16 -2.48
N PHE A 52 11.06 -11.29 -3.11
CA PHE A 52 9.68 -11.75 -3.24
C PHE A 52 9.50 -13.18 -2.80
N HIS A 53 8.44 -13.46 -2.06
CA HIS A 53 7.99 -14.79 -1.70
C HIS A 53 6.57 -15.02 -2.21
N GLN A 54 6.38 -16.05 -3.01
CA GLN A 54 5.04 -16.49 -3.38
C GLN A 54 4.47 -17.37 -2.27
N ALA A 55 3.57 -16.81 -1.45
CA ALA A 55 3.00 -17.48 -0.29
C ALA A 55 1.64 -16.86 0.12
N ASP A 56 0.93 -17.56 1.00
CA ASP A 56 -0.27 -17.02 1.63
C ASP A 56 0.11 -16.04 2.74
N ALA A 57 -0.38 -14.80 2.60
CA ALA A 57 -0.12 -13.71 3.52
C ALA A 57 -0.66 -13.94 4.94
N LEU A 58 -1.70 -14.78 5.12
CA LEU A 58 -2.26 -15.10 6.44
C LEU A 58 -1.43 -16.09 7.23
N THR A 59 -0.51 -16.82 6.58
CA THR A 59 0.30 -17.87 7.20
C THR A 59 1.79 -17.61 7.10
N PHE A 60 2.19 -16.56 6.39
CA PHE A 60 3.60 -16.21 6.24
C PHE A 60 4.20 -15.77 7.59
N PRO A 61 5.41 -16.21 7.96
CA PRO A 61 6.07 -15.80 9.21
C PRO A 61 6.28 -14.28 9.26
N LEU A 62 5.94 -13.68 10.39
CA LEU A 62 6.04 -12.22 10.61
C LEU A 62 7.30 -11.83 11.38
N ASP A 63 8.07 -12.79 11.90
CA ASP A 63 9.23 -12.54 12.75
C ASP A 63 10.38 -11.87 11.97
N GLY A 64 11.11 -11.00 12.65
CA GLY A 64 12.32 -10.36 12.12
C GLY A 64 12.06 -9.17 11.20
N PHE A 65 10.88 -8.59 11.27
CA PHE A 65 10.52 -7.32 10.63
C PHE A 65 10.27 -6.24 11.69
N ASP A 66 10.54 -5.00 11.34
CA ASP A 66 10.30 -3.83 12.19
C ASP A 66 8.94 -3.20 11.91
N LEU A 67 8.40 -3.43 10.71
CA LEU A 67 7.09 -2.94 10.28
C LEU A 67 6.46 -3.96 9.34
N ILE A 68 5.13 -4.14 9.43
CA ILE A 68 4.36 -4.96 8.50
C ILE A 68 3.32 -4.09 7.82
N HIS A 69 3.29 -4.13 6.49
CA HIS A 69 2.22 -3.55 5.68
C HIS A 69 1.35 -4.67 5.09
N ALA A 70 0.03 -4.47 5.06
CA ALA A 70 -0.90 -5.41 4.45
C ALA A 70 -1.96 -4.69 3.62
N SER A 71 -2.00 -5.00 2.32
CA SER A 71 -3.02 -4.52 1.37
C SER A 71 -3.96 -5.66 1.01
N TRP A 72 -4.83 -6.03 1.95
CA TRP A 72 -5.77 -7.13 1.76
C TRP A 72 -6.66 -6.91 0.52
N PRO A 73 -7.03 -7.97 -0.22
CA PRO A 73 -7.87 -7.86 -1.41
C PRO A 73 -9.08 -6.95 -1.21
N CYS A 74 -9.19 -5.93 -2.06
CA CYS A 74 -10.23 -4.91 -1.94
C CYS A 74 -11.51 -5.23 -2.73
N GLU A 75 -11.51 -6.31 -3.50
CA GLU A 75 -12.59 -6.66 -4.43
C GLU A 75 -13.95 -6.77 -3.73
N ARG A 76 -13.99 -7.29 -2.50
CA ARG A 76 -15.19 -7.38 -1.69
C ARG A 76 -15.84 -6.02 -1.41
N TYR A 77 -15.05 -4.96 -1.30
CA TYR A 77 -15.48 -3.64 -0.85
C TYR A 77 -15.50 -2.59 -1.95
N ALA A 78 -14.79 -2.85 -3.06
CA ALA A 78 -14.62 -1.87 -4.11
C ALA A 78 -15.94 -1.54 -4.81
N ARG A 79 -16.22 -0.24 -5.02
CA ARG A 79 -17.43 0.24 -5.73
C ARG A 79 -17.58 -0.40 -7.11
N VAL A 80 -16.48 -0.64 -7.81
CA VAL A 80 -16.52 -1.28 -9.13
C VAL A 80 -17.06 -2.71 -9.07
N THR A 81 -16.73 -3.46 -8.01
CA THR A 81 -17.24 -4.82 -7.81
C THR A 81 -18.72 -4.78 -7.41
N ALA A 82 -19.12 -3.83 -6.57
CA ALA A 82 -20.53 -3.62 -6.23
C ALA A 82 -21.39 -3.27 -7.47
N TRP A 83 -20.82 -2.57 -8.44
CA TRP A 83 -21.52 -2.15 -9.65
C TRP A 83 -21.52 -3.20 -10.78
N ARG A 84 -20.41 -3.95 -10.96
CA ARG A 84 -20.20 -4.84 -12.12
C ARG A 84 -19.88 -6.29 -11.77
N GLY A 85 -19.92 -6.65 -10.50
CA GLY A 85 -19.50 -7.96 -10.01
C GLY A 85 -20.37 -8.46 -8.86
N ASN A 86 -19.86 -9.46 -8.15
CA ASN A 86 -20.47 -9.99 -6.94
C ASN A 86 -19.49 -9.85 -5.75
N PRO A 87 -19.71 -8.89 -4.83
CA PRO A 87 -18.83 -8.69 -3.66
C PRO A 87 -18.72 -9.94 -2.78
N THR A 88 -19.79 -10.74 -2.66
CA THR A 88 -19.78 -11.92 -1.79
C THR A 88 -18.99 -13.10 -2.36
N ALA A 89 -18.61 -13.05 -3.64
CA ALA A 89 -17.70 -14.03 -4.24
C ALA A 89 -16.23 -13.84 -3.81
N HIS A 90 -15.91 -12.72 -3.14
CA HIS A 90 -14.56 -12.41 -2.68
C HIS A 90 -14.45 -12.59 -1.16
N PRO A 91 -13.36 -13.21 -0.66
CA PRO A 91 -13.17 -13.41 0.78
C PRO A 91 -13.00 -12.08 1.51
N ASP A 92 -13.44 -12.06 2.76
CA ASP A 92 -13.11 -11.00 3.71
C ASP A 92 -11.84 -11.38 4.46
N LEU A 93 -10.72 -10.77 4.08
CA LEU A 93 -9.42 -11.03 4.69
C LEU A 93 -8.98 -9.92 5.66
N ILE A 94 -9.71 -8.82 5.78
CA ILE A 94 -9.31 -7.70 6.66
C ILE A 94 -9.37 -8.11 8.12
N ALA A 95 -10.47 -8.72 8.56
CA ALA A 95 -10.63 -9.12 9.97
C ALA A 95 -9.60 -10.18 10.39
N PRO A 96 -9.50 -11.36 9.74
CA PRO A 96 -8.50 -12.35 10.12
C PRO A 96 -7.06 -11.85 9.93
N GLY A 97 -6.80 -11.04 8.90
CA GLY A 97 -5.51 -10.44 8.69
C GLY A 97 -5.11 -9.44 9.78
N ARG A 98 -6.05 -8.60 10.23
CA ARG A 98 -5.80 -7.69 11.37
C ARG A 98 -5.49 -8.47 12.65
N ASP A 99 -6.20 -9.56 12.91
CA ASP A 99 -5.96 -10.39 14.10
C ASP A 99 -4.58 -11.05 14.02
N HIS A 100 -4.16 -11.52 12.85
CA HIS A 100 -2.81 -12.05 12.61
C HIS A 100 -1.73 -10.99 12.86
N LEU A 101 -1.91 -9.76 12.35
CA LEU A 101 -0.99 -8.66 12.58
C LEU A 101 -0.92 -8.26 14.06
N ARG A 102 -2.04 -8.18 14.74
CA ARG A 102 -2.09 -7.87 16.19
C ARG A 102 -1.38 -8.91 17.04
N ALA A 103 -1.54 -10.18 16.69
CA ALA A 103 -0.92 -11.29 17.41
C ALA A 103 0.61 -11.28 17.30
N SER A 104 1.19 -10.69 16.26
CA SER A 104 2.64 -10.57 16.09
C SER A 104 3.30 -9.62 17.07
N GLY A 105 2.58 -8.62 17.58
CA GLY A 105 3.12 -7.55 18.40
C GLY A 105 4.02 -6.56 17.66
N ILE A 106 4.22 -6.74 16.35
CA ILE A 106 5.02 -5.86 15.49
C ILE A 106 4.14 -4.70 15.02
N PRO A 107 4.65 -3.46 14.92
CA PRO A 107 3.93 -2.35 14.30
C PRO A 107 3.43 -2.69 12.90
N TRP A 108 2.20 -2.28 12.59
CA TRP A 108 1.59 -2.64 11.31
C TRP A 108 0.76 -1.50 10.70
N VAL A 109 0.57 -1.61 9.39
CA VAL A 109 -0.29 -0.75 8.55
C VAL A 109 -1.21 -1.64 7.73
N ILE A 110 -2.51 -1.35 7.69
CA ILE A 110 -3.47 -1.94 6.75
C ILE A 110 -3.95 -0.86 5.80
N GLU A 111 -3.87 -1.15 4.50
CA GLU A 111 -4.36 -0.27 3.43
C GLU A 111 -5.57 -0.90 2.75
N ASN A 112 -6.57 -0.07 2.38
CA ASN A 112 -7.65 -0.51 1.50
C ASN A 112 -8.37 0.68 0.84
N VAL A 113 -9.45 0.39 0.10
CA VAL A 113 -10.32 1.39 -0.52
C VAL A 113 -11.14 2.15 0.54
N PRO A 114 -11.53 3.43 0.29
CA PRO A 114 -12.28 4.24 1.26
C PRO A 114 -13.62 3.65 1.70
N GLU A 115 -14.18 2.75 0.90
CA GLU A 115 -15.42 2.04 1.22
C GLU A 115 -15.31 1.21 2.49
N THR A 116 -14.12 0.69 2.82
CA THR A 116 -13.90 -0.08 4.07
C THR A 116 -14.05 0.79 5.31
N ALA A 117 -13.60 2.05 5.26
CA ALA A 117 -13.81 3.00 6.37
C ALA A 117 -15.27 3.44 6.46
N ARG A 118 -15.94 3.69 5.34
CA ARG A 118 -17.38 4.01 5.32
C ARG A 118 -18.25 2.90 5.90
N ALA A 119 -17.83 1.65 5.72
CA ALA A 119 -18.49 0.47 6.30
C ALA A 119 -18.09 0.19 7.76
N GLY A 120 -17.23 1.00 8.37
CA GLY A 120 -16.74 0.80 9.74
C GLY A 120 -15.78 -0.41 9.88
N ILE A 121 -15.20 -0.89 8.78
CA ILE A 121 -14.29 -2.05 8.76
C ILE A 121 -12.86 -1.63 9.09
N LEU A 122 -12.37 -0.54 8.48
CA LEU A 122 -11.09 0.08 8.80
C LEU A 122 -11.28 1.40 9.54
N ARG A 123 -10.44 1.64 10.55
CA ARG A 123 -10.30 2.95 11.18
C ARG A 123 -9.52 3.85 10.20
N PRO A 124 -10.07 5.02 9.81
CA PRO A 124 -9.40 5.91 8.86
C PRO A 124 -8.38 6.80 9.58
N ASP A 125 -7.24 6.24 10.02
CA ASP A 125 -6.17 7.03 10.62
C ASP A 125 -5.61 8.03 9.60
N TYR A 126 -5.51 7.60 8.33
CA TYR A 126 -5.14 8.47 7.22
C TYR A 126 -5.98 8.16 5.98
N LEU A 127 -6.42 9.20 5.28
CA LEU A 127 -7.05 9.12 3.96
C LEU A 127 -6.18 9.88 2.96
N LEU A 128 -5.48 9.15 2.10
CA LEU A 128 -4.52 9.71 1.17
C LEU A 128 -5.05 9.75 -0.26
N CYS A 129 -4.64 10.79 -1.00
CA CYS A 129 -4.95 10.98 -2.43
C CYS A 129 -3.73 11.49 -3.19
N GLY A 130 -3.60 11.14 -4.46
CA GLY A 130 -2.46 11.55 -5.31
C GLY A 130 -2.25 13.05 -5.36
N SER A 131 -3.33 13.84 -5.37
CA SER A 131 -3.24 15.30 -5.40
C SER A 131 -2.51 15.92 -4.19
N GLN A 132 -2.54 15.26 -3.03
CA GLN A 132 -1.81 15.70 -1.83
C GLN A 132 -0.29 15.55 -1.98
N PHE A 133 0.15 14.74 -2.92
CA PHE A 133 1.57 14.48 -3.25
C PHE A 133 1.99 15.07 -4.59
N GLY A 134 1.19 15.96 -5.17
CA GLY A 134 1.46 16.54 -6.49
C GLY A 134 1.31 15.56 -7.67
N LEU A 135 0.70 14.41 -7.45
CA LEU A 135 0.48 13.41 -8.50
C LEU A 135 -0.81 13.69 -9.28
N ASN A 136 -0.75 13.52 -10.59
CA ASN A 136 -1.93 13.68 -11.46
C ASN A 136 -2.83 12.43 -11.45
N VAL A 137 -3.14 11.90 -10.28
CA VAL A 137 -4.06 10.77 -10.12
C VAL A 137 -5.07 11.01 -9.01
N ARG A 138 -6.32 10.61 -9.24
CA ARG A 138 -7.38 10.56 -8.22
C ARG A 138 -7.47 9.14 -7.68
N ARG A 139 -6.68 8.83 -6.65
CA ARG A 139 -6.61 7.51 -6.06
C ARG A 139 -6.65 7.58 -4.54
N HIS A 140 -7.86 7.62 -3.99
CA HIS A 140 -8.05 7.59 -2.55
C HIS A 140 -7.74 6.21 -1.98
N ARG A 141 -7.00 6.21 -0.87
CA ARG A 141 -6.75 5.03 -0.05
C ARG A 141 -6.82 5.38 1.42
N VAL A 142 -7.42 4.48 2.18
CA VAL A 142 -7.47 4.57 3.64
C VAL A 142 -6.40 3.68 4.24
N PHE A 143 -5.80 4.19 5.31
CA PHE A 143 -4.78 3.49 6.08
C PHE A 143 -5.21 3.44 7.54
N GLU A 144 -5.18 2.24 8.12
CA GLU A 144 -5.26 1.99 9.55
C GLU A 144 -3.88 1.58 10.03
N THR A 145 -3.39 2.17 11.12
CA THR A 145 -2.06 1.90 11.67
C THR A 145 -2.15 1.41 13.11
N SER A 146 -1.22 0.58 13.55
CA SER A 146 -1.18 0.11 14.95
C SER A 146 -0.99 1.25 15.95
N TRP A 147 -0.37 2.36 15.53
CA TRP A 147 -0.10 3.55 16.37
C TRP A 147 -1.15 4.66 16.26
N GLY A 148 -2.14 4.53 15.36
CA GLY A 148 -3.16 5.56 15.14
C GLY A 148 -2.68 6.77 14.36
N SER A 149 -3.54 7.80 14.27
CA SER A 149 -3.20 9.06 13.60
C SER A 149 -2.32 9.93 14.49
N GLN A 150 -1.29 10.54 13.91
CA GLN A 150 -0.37 11.49 14.58
C GLN A 150 -0.67 12.95 14.22
N GLY A 151 -1.81 13.19 13.62
CA GLY A 151 -2.14 14.43 12.96
C GLY A 151 -1.71 14.45 11.50
N ASP A 152 -2.52 15.04 10.67
CA ASP A 152 -2.31 15.10 9.22
C ASP A 152 -1.92 16.53 8.82
N LEU A 153 -0.68 16.69 8.36
CA LEU A 153 -0.15 17.95 7.86
C LEU A 153 -0.21 18.04 6.32
N LEU A 154 -0.84 17.06 5.66
CA LEU A 154 -1.01 17.09 4.22
C LEU A 154 -2.05 18.15 3.80
N PRO A 155 -1.85 18.77 2.63
CA PRO A 155 -2.84 19.69 2.10
C PRO A 155 -4.18 18.98 1.83
N PRO A 156 -5.29 19.70 1.80
CA PRO A 156 -6.56 19.14 1.37
C PRO A 156 -6.47 18.51 -0.01
N CYS A 157 -7.25 17.46 -0.21
CA CYS A 157 -7.34 16.78 -1.48
C CYS A 157 -7.96 17.71 -2.55
N TRP A 158 -7.31 17.83 -3.71
CA TRP A 158 -7.70 18.72 -4.81
C TRP A 158 -7.85 17.96 -6.12
N HIS A 159 -9.06 17.91 -6.68
CA HIS A 159 -9.42 17.00 -7.78
C HIS A 159 -9.87 17.67 -9.07
N HIS A 160 -9.41 18.83 -9.43
CA HIS A 160 -9.87 19.48 -10.67
C HIS A 160 -9.48 18.72 -11.93
N SER A 161 -8.33 18.03 -11.91
CA SER A 161 -7.90 17.12 -12.96
C SER A 161 -7.16 15.97 -12.29
N GLY A 162 -7.20 14.81 -12.86
CA GLY A 162 -6.46 13.67 -12.32
C GLY A 162 -6.97 12.39 -12.93
N LEU A 163 -6.04 11.56 -13.36
CA LEU A 163 -6.35 10.31 -14.03
C LEU A 163 -7.05 9.33 -13.09
N LEU A 164 -8.03 8.62 -13.62
CA LEU A 164 -8.70 7.51 -12.94
C LEU A 164 -8.30 6.19 -13.58
N ALA A 165 -8.04 5.18 -12.75
CA ALA A 165 -7.56 3.87 -13.19
C ALA A 165 -8.44 3.18 -14.25
N PHE A 166 -9.75 3.47 -14.26
CA PHE A 166 -10.70 2.82 -15.16
C PHE A 166 -10.95 3.59 -16.44
N GLU A 167 -10.64 4.88 -16.49
CA GLU A 167 -10.78 5.73 -17.67
C GLU A 167 -9.61 5.55 -18.64
N HIS A 168 -8.44 5.20 -18.12
CA HIS A 168 -7.18 5.09 -18.88
C HIS A 168 -6.73 3.62 -19.03
N LYS A 169 -7.64 2.77 -19.50
CA LYS A 169 -7.32 1.35 -19.77
C LYS A 169 -6.33 1.23 -20.92
N GLY A 170 -5.23 0.53 -20.68
CA GLY A 170 -4.22 0.26 -21.70
C GLY A 170 -3.20 1.38 -21.89
N GLU A 171 -3.35 2.54 -21.27
CA GLU A 171 -2.43 3.66 -21.39
C GLU A 171 -1.36 3.67 -20.29
N ARG A 172 -0.13 3.95 -20.67
CA ARG A 172 0.99 4.10 -19.72
C ARG A 172 0.83 5.33 -18.82
N ALA A 173 0.12 6.34 -19.28
CA ALA A 173 -0.06 7.61 -18.58
C ALA A 173 -0.49 7.44 -17.11
N TYR A 174 -1.32 6.42 -16.79
CA TYR A 174 -1.73 6.16 -15.44
C TYR A 174 -0.60 5.62 -14.55
N ALA A 175 0.21 4.68 -15.07
CA ALA A 175 1.37 4.14 -14.36
C ALA A 175 2.42 5.22 -14.11
N ASP A 176 2.69 6.05 -15.12
CA ASP A 176 3.67 7.13 -15.05
C ASP A 176 3.22 8.22 -14.07
N ALA A 177 1.94 8.60 -14.09
CA ALA A 177 1.37 9.58 -13.16
C ALA A 177 1.38 9.10 -11.68
N MET A 178 1.38 7.79 -11.45
CA MET A 178 1.54 7.20 -10.11
C MET A 178 3.00 7.04 -9.67
N GLY A 179 3.98 7.24 -10.57
CA GLY A 179 5.39 6.93 -10.31
C GLY A 179 5.70 5.43 -10.33
N CYS A 180 4.84 4.60 -10.94
CA CYS A 180 4.99 3.14 -11.02
C CYS A 180 5.49 2.70 -12.41
N THR A 181 6.59 3.29 -12.88
CA THR A 181 7.09 3.15 -14.26
C THR A 181 7.55 1.75 -14.65
N TRP A 182 7.82 0.88 -13.68
CA TRP A 182 8.24 -0.52 -13.90
C TRP A 182 7.07 -1.48 -14.12
N MET A 183 5.85 -1.03 -13.86
CA MET A 183 4.64 -1.86 -13.92
C MET A 183 4.05 -1.90 -15.34
N THR A 184 3.34 -2.98 -15.62
CA THR A 184 2.37 -2.99 -16.73
C THR A 184 1.17 -2.12 -16.39
N ASN A 185 0.39 -1.73 -17.41
CA ASN A 185 -0.83 -0.94 -17.19
C ASN A 185 -1.86 -1.67 -16.29
N THR A 186 -1.92 -2.99 -16.38
CA THR A 186 -2.83 -3.80 -15.53
C THR A 186 -2.40 -3.81 -14.07
N GLU A 187 -1.10 -3.95 -13.80
CA GLU A 187 -0.54 -3.88 -12.45
C GLU A 187 -0.71 -2.48 -11.85
N ALA A 188 -0.40 -1.44 -12.62
CA ALA A 188 -0.53 -0.05 -12.17
C ALA A 188 -1.98 0.30 -11.77
N ARG A 189 -2.98 -0.24 -12.45
CA ARG A 189 -4.40 -0.03 -12.09
C ARG A 189 -4.79 -0.63 -10.74
N LYS A 190 -4.08 -1.66 -10.28
CA LYS A 190 -4.25 -2.26 -8.95
C LYS A 190 -3.36 -1.60 -7.90
N ALA A 191 -2.20 -1.12 -8.28
CA ALA A 191 -1.19 -0.54 -7.40
C ALA A 191 -1.65 0.75 -6.68
N VAL A 192 -0.90 1.15 -5.69
CA VAL A 192 -1.03 2.41 -4.94
C VAL A 192 0.28 3.19 -5.12
N PRO A 193 0.22 4.54 -5.25
CA PRO A 193 1.43 5.34 -5.47
C PRO A 193 2.47 5.17 -4.37
N PRO A 194 3.76 5.04 -4.71
CA PRO A 194 4.85 4.96 -3.73
C PRO A 194 4.87 6.11 -2.72
N ALA A 195 4.49 7.31 -3.15
CA ALA A 195 4.47 8.50 -2.29
C ALA A 195 3.63 8.33 -1.01
N TYR A 196 2.58 7.47 -1.05
CA TYR A 196 1.73 7.25 0.11
C TYR A 196 2.48 6.53 1.24
N THR A 197 3.12 5.42 0.92
CA THR A 197 3.87 4.65 1.93
C THR A 197 5.20 5.27 2.27
N GLN A 198 5.80 6.05 1.39
CA GLN A 198 6.95 6.89 1.77
C GLN A 198 6.55 7.89 2.85
N TRP A 199 5.38 8.49 2.75
CA TRP A 199 4.84 9.39 3.77
C TRP A 199 4.45 8.63 5.05
N ILE A 200 3.73 7.50 4.96
CA ILE A 200 3.36 6.64 6.09
C ILE A 200 4.60 6.14 6.85
N ALA A 201 5.66 5.75 6.13
CA ALA A 201 6.93 5.35 6.71
C ALA A 201 7.55 6.48 7.55
N ASN A 202 7.47 7.72 7.08
CA ASN A 202 7.96 8.88 7.84
C ASN A 202 7.11 9.14 9.10
N GLN A 203 5.80 8.88 9.08
CA GLN A 203 4.96 8.93 10.28
C GLN A 203 5.39 7.86 11.29
N TYR A 204 5.60 6.63 10.83
CA TYR A 204 6.12 5.53 11.66
C TYR A 204 7.47 5.89 12.31
N LEU A 205 8.44 6.34 11.52
CA LEU A 205 9.77 6.73 12.03
C LEU A 205 9.72 7.90 13.02
N THR A 206 8.74 8.78 12.91
CA THR A 206 8.52 9.87 13.86
C THR A 206 7.92 9.34 15.16
N HIS A 207 6.93 8.44 15.05
CA HIS A 207 6.31 7.77 16.20
C HIS A 207 7.36 7.00 17.04
N GLU A 208 8.19 6.18 16.39
CA GLU A 208 9.23 5.40 17.07
C GLU A 208 10.24 6.29 17.80
N ARG A 209 10.63 7.41 17.18
CA ARG A 209 11.54 8.38 17.84
C ARG A 209 10.90 9.02 19.07
N GLN A 210 9.60 9.31 19.03
CA GLN A 210 8.87 9.88 20.18
C GLN A 210 8.66 8.86 21.29
N ALA A 211 8.45 7.60 20.95
CA ALA A 211 8.30 6.52 21.92
C ALA A 211 9.63 6.16 22.63
N ALA A 212 10.77 6.44 21.98
CA ALA A 212 12.11 6.18 22.52
C ALA A 212 12.69 7.35 23.33
N ALA A 213 12.03 8.52 23.36
CA ALA A 213 12.49 9.75 24.03
C ALA A 213 11.85 9.91 25.41
#